data_46f3d3f623602457514384a95fbb4ced
#
_entry.id   46f3d3f623602457514384a95fbb4ced
#
_cell.length_a   1.000
_cell.length_b   1.000
_cell.length_c   1.000
_cell.angle_alpha   90.00
_cell.angle_beta   90.00
_cell.angle_gamma   90.00
#
_symmetry.space_group_name_H-M   'P 1'
#
loop_
_entity.id
_entity.type
_entity.pdbx_description
1 polymer ?
#
loop_
_entity_poly.entity_id
_entity_poly.type
_entity_poly.pdbx_seq_one_letter_code
_entity_poly.pdbx_strand_id
1 'polypeptide(L)'
;MYDAVFQIFQSSSSLELTIASFHLLMELGKQYPRVYLTNSGSHPTLVIVKESWSPFLLGNNVASGELGRNTSRSDHLFDSLRFSLLTEAMVEASNDTGANNGLKHIENMVLFQYLVRTLEADFVPRHIAYKESLDWVIIRESVLSVLLGSRKLVFKMFVKNCISLLNQHQREVEDDISSKSASDLDSSLTFSLLEFEREALISVKKLFIMVINLDLIRKEADKLGLTSRADGLRNPILEVILEELTYNTIYLSPFLLVTANHCILLASYSFFMDILILS
;
A
#
# COMPACT_ATOMS: atom_id res chain seq x y z
N MET A 1 -17.41 -7.28 14.73
CA MET A 1 -16.91 -8.43 13.95
C MET A 1 -15.58 -8.13 13.29
N TYR A 2 -15.47 -7.16 12.36
CA TYR A 2 -14.20 -6.78 11.72
C TYR A 2 -13.06 -6.56 12.70
N ASP A 3 -13.27 -5.76 13.74
CA ASP A 3 -12.25 -5.43 14.73
C ASP A 3 -11.70 -6.69 15.44
N ALA A 4 -12.59 -7.59 15.85
CA ALA A 4 -12.18 -8.84 16.50
C ALA A 4 -11.38 -9.75 15.55
N VAL A 5 -11.80 -9.89 14.29
CA VAL A 5 -11.07 -10.70 13.30
C VAL A 5 -9.70 -10.07 13.02
N PHE A 6 -9.63 -8.73 12.93
CA PHE A 6 -8.38 -8.04 12.71
C PHE A 6 -7.41 -8.13 13.90
N GLN A 7 -7.93 -8.12 15.12
CA GLN A 7 -7.11 -8.38 16.32
C GLN A 7 -6.55 -9.81 16.30
N ILE A 8 -7.37 -10.82 15.97
CA ILE A 8 -6.90 -12.21 15.82
C ILE A 8 -5.82 -12.27 14.73
N PHE A 9 -6.06 -11.62 13.59
CA PHE A 9 -5.11 -11.56 12.49
C PHE A 9 -3.73 -11.03 12.89
N GLN A 10 -3.69 -10.00 13.76
CA GLN A 10 -2.44 -9.40 14.23
C GLN A 10 -1.76 -10.14 15.39
N SER A 11 -2.52 -10.84 16.22
CA SER A 11 -2.04 -11.45 17.47
C SER A 11 -1.88 -12.96 17.42
N SER A 12 -2.30 -13.59 16.31
CA SER A 12 -2.19 -15.04 16.15
C SER A 12 -0.73 -15.47 16.09
N SER A 13 -0.43 -16.58 16.75
CA SER A 13 0.84 -17.30 16.62
C SER A 13 0.75 -18.49 15.64
N SER A 14 -0.42 -18.71 15.03
CA SER A 14 -0.67 -19.78 14.06
C SER A 14 -0.82 -19.18 12.65
N LEU A 15 0.02 -19.64 11.73
CA LEU A 15 -0.05 -19.23 10.32
C LEU A 15 -1.42 -19.56 9.69
N GLU A 16 -1.99 -20.73 10.01
CA GLU A 16 -3.31 -21.12 9.51
C GLU A 16 -4.40 -20.14 9.94
N LEU A 17 -4.38 -19.70 11.21
CA LEU A 17 -5.35 -18.75 11.73
C LEU A 17 -5.12 -17.35 11.13
N THR A 18 -3.88 -16.95 10.91
CA THR A 18 -3.51 -15.70 10.23
C THR A 18 -4.07 -15.69 8.79
N ILE A 19 -3.86 -16.77 8.03
CA ILE A 19 -4.36 -16.91 6.66
C ILE A 19 -5.90 -16.95 6.63
N ALA A 20 -6.53 -17.72 7.52
CA ALA A 20 -7.98 -17.79 7.60
C ALA A 20 -8.60 -16.42 7.94
N SER A 21 -8.00 -15.68 8.87
CA SER A 21 -8.42 -14.32 9.24
C SER A 21 -8.25 -13.34 8.07
N PHE A 22 -7.14 -13.45 7.33
CA PHE A 22 -6.90 -12.66 6.12
C PHE A 22 -8.00 -12.90 5.08
N HIS A 23 -8.30 -14.17 4.76
CA HIS A 23 -9.35 -14.49 3.79
C HIS A 23 -10.72 -14.00 4.23
N LEU A 24 -11.06 -14.17 5.51
CA LEU A 24 -12.33 -13.67 6.05
C LEU A 24 -12.43 -12.15 5.95
N LEU A 25 -11.37 -11.42 6.31
CA LEU A 25 -11.33 -9.95 6.20
C LEU A 25 -11.45 -9.50 4.74
N MET A 26 -10.83 -10.22 3.80
CA MET A 26 -10.93 -9.95 2.37
C MET A 26 -12.36 -10.14 1.85
N GLU A 27 -13.03 -11.23 2.24
CA GLU A 27 -14.43 -11.48 1.85
C GLU A 27 -15.39 -10.46 2.48
N LEU A 28 -15.20 -10.12 3.74
CA LEU A 28 -15.98 -9.07 4.41
C LEU A 28 -15.82 -7.72 3.68
N GLY A 29 -14.59 -7.36 3.29
CA GLY A 29 -14.32 -6.13 2.54
C GLY A 29 -14.99 -6.08 1.16
N LYS A 30 -15.12 -7.22 0.48
CA LYS A 30 -15.85 -7.33 -0.79
C LYS A 30 -17.36 -7.20 -0.59
N GLN A 31 -17.90 -7.85 0.44
CA GLN A 31 -19.35 -7.84 0.71
C GLN A 31 -19.84 -6.49 1.26
N TYR A 32 -19.01 -5.82 2.05
CA TYR A 32 -19.35 -4.55 2.73
C TYR A 32 -18.27 -3.48 2.44
N PRO A 33 -18.13 -3.05 1.17
CA PRO A 33 -17.12 -2.07 0.81
C PRO A 33 -17.42 -0.73 1.49
N ARG A 34 -16.37 -0.09 1.98
CA ARG A 34 -16.45 1.24 2.58
C ARG A 34 -16.71 2.33 1.55
N VAL A 35 -16.12 2.19 0.38
CA VAL A 35 -16.23 3.12 -0.74
C VAL A 35 -16.56 2.34 -2.00
N TYR A 36 -17.59 2.74 -2.72
CA TYR A 36 -18.00 2.08 -3.96
C TYR A 36 -18.70 3.03 -4.91
N LEU A 37 -18.80 2.62 -6.17
CA LEU A 37 -19.53 3.35 -7.21
C LEU A 37 -20.88 2.71 -7.46
N THR A 38 -21.91 3.53 -7.59
CA THR A 38 -23.26 3.11 -8.00
C THR A 38 -23.57 3.63 -9.38
N ASN A 39 -24.10 2.79 -10.24
CA ASN A 39 -24.53 3.16 -11.59
C ASN A 39 -26.00 3.61 -11.56
N SER A 40 -26.33 4.72 -10.90
CA SER A 40 -27.67 5.27 -10.84
C SER A 40 -27.85 6.47 -11.78
N GLY A 41 -27.69 6.26 -13.08
CA GLY A 41 -27.83 7.35 -14.07
C GLY A 41 -26.73 7.37 -15.13
N SER A 42 -26.51 8.52 -15.75
CA SER A 42 -25.48 8.71 -16.82
C SER A 42 -24.03 8.71 -16.30
N HIS A 43 -23.83 8.92 -15.00
CA HIS A 43 -22.50 8.98 -14.39
C HIS A 43 -22.43 8.13 -13.11
N PRO A 44 -21.28 7.49 -12.83
CA PRO A 44 -21.09 6.74 -11.59
C PRO A 44 -21.09 7.67 -10.38
N THR A 45 -21.91 7.38 -9.39
CA THR A 45 -21.99 8.15 -8.15
C THR A 45 -21.17 7.46 -7.06
N LEU A 46 -20.28 8.22 -6.41
CA LEU A 46 -19.47 7.73 -5.30
C LEU A 46 -20.29 7.65 -4.01
N VAL A 47 -20.29 6.49 -3.40
CA VAL A 47 -20.90 6.26 -2.08
C VAL A 47 -19.79 5.97 -1.06
N ILE A 48 -19.80 6.71 0.05
CA ILE A 48 -18.84 6.56 1.15
C ILE A 48 -19.63 6.21 2.41
N VAL A 49 -19.40 5.02 2.95
CA VAL A 49 -20.00 4.56 4.20
C VAL A 49 -19.12 5.00 5.37
N LYS A 50 -19.42 6.15 5.96
CA LYS A 50 -18.57 6.81 6.99
C LYS A 50 -18.40 5.96 8.25
N GLU A 51 -19.40 5.17 8.62
CA GLU A 51 -19.39 4.32 9.82
C GLU A 51 -18.76 2.95 9.59
N SER A 52 -18.32 2.67 8.36
CA SER A 52 -17.65 1.41 8.03
C SER A 52 -16.30 1.32 8.72
N TRP A 53 -16.01 0.13 9.22
CA TRP A 53 -14.74 -0.17 9.88
C TRP A 53 -13.55 0.02 8.93
N SER A 54 -12.41 0.44 9.48
CA SER A 54 -11.15 0.58 8.75
C SER A 54 -9.99 0.13 9.63
N PRO A 55 -8.98 -0.57 9.10
CA PRO A 55 -7.76 -0.88 9.82
C PRO A 55 -6.87 0.36 10.05
N PHE A 56 -7.23 1.51 9.43
CA PHE A 56 -6.46 2.75 9.53
C PHE A 56 -7.12 3.75 10.48
N LEU A 57 -6.30 4.46 11.25
CA LEU A 57 -6.72 5.62 12.03
C LEU A 57 -6.97 6.80 11.09
N LEU A 58 -8.23 7.14 10.91
CA LEU A 58 -8.64 8.30 10.15
C LEU A 58 -8.76 9.50 11.09
N GLY A 59 -8.03 10.58 10.79
CA GLY A 59 -7.79 11.73 11.69
C GLY A 59 -9.00 12.49 12.22
N ASN A 60 -10.25 12.11 11.90
CA ASN A 60 -11.46 12.77 12.37
C ASN A 60 -11.85 12.43 13.81
N ASN A 61 -11.22 11.44 14.44
CA ASN A 61 -11.54 11.03 15.82
C ASN A 61 -10.73 11.79 16.89
N VAL A 62 -9.86 12.72 16.49
CA VAL A 62 -9.04 13.51 17.43
C VAL A 62 -9.70 14.86 17.77
N ALA A 63 -10.71 15.31 17.01
CA ALA A 63 -11.33 16.63 17.15
C ALA A 63 -12.54 16.71 18.12
N SER A 64 -13.07 15.59 18.58
CA SER A 64 -14.08 15.59 19.66
C SER A 64 -13.36 15.36 20.99
N GLY A 65 -13.22 16.45 21.77
CA GLY A 65 -12.52 16.52 23.06
C GLY A 65 -13.10 15.65 24.18
N GLU A 66 -13.36 14.37 23.93
CA GLU A 66 -13.57 13.36 24.96
C GLU A 66 -12.22 12.74 25.34
N LEU A 67 -11.49 13.51 26.13
CA LEU A 67 -10.33 13.06 26.88
C LEU A 67 -10.81 12.13 28.00
N GLY A 68 -10.94 10.84 27.70
CA GLY A 68 -11.24 9.88 28.77
C GLY A 68 -11.89 8.59 28.28
N ARG A 69 -11.12 7.52 28.31
CA ARG A 69 -11.52 6.10 28.41
C ARG A 69 -11.51 5.16 27.22
N ASN A 70 -10.90 5.45 26.07
CA ASN A 70 -10.76 4.42 25.04
C ASN A 70 -9.36 4.32 24.43
N THR A 71 -8.30 4.35 25.24
CA THR A 71 -6.91 4.16 24.78
C THR A 71 -6.64 2.76 24.26
N SER A 72 -7.34 1.73 24.74
CA SER A 72 -7.12 0.34 24.33
C SER A 72 -7.68 -0.02 22.93
N ARG A 73 -8.55 0.80 22.35
CA ARG A 73 -9.16 0.52 21.04
C ARG A 73 -8.34 1.02 19.85
N SER A 74 -7.42 1.97 20.07
CA SER A 74 -6.57 2.54 19.01
C SER A 74 -5.28 1.77 18.77
N ASP A 75 -4.86 0.93 19.72
CA ASP A 75 -3.55 0.26 19.69
C ASP A 75 -3.42 -0.80 18.59
N HIS A 76 -4.55 -1.26 18.02
CA HIS A 76 -4.55 -2.25 16.95
C HIS A 76 -4.65 -1.62 15.55
N LEU A 77 -4.99 -0.32 15.45
CA LEU A 77 -5.17 0.34 14.16
C LEU A 77 -3.86 0.91 13.63
N PHE A 78 -3.76 1.04 12.31
CA PHE A 78 -2.58 1.55 11.65
C PHE A 78 -2.67 3.07 11.45
N ASP A 79 -1.73 3.78 12.04
CA ASP A 79 -1.37 5.14 11.63
C ASP A 79 -0.18 5.09 10.66
N SER A 80 0.25 6.24 10.20
CA SER A 80 1.35 6.37 9.24
C SER A 80 2.68 5.83 9.78
N LEU A 81 2.91 5.96 11.08
CA LEU A 81 4.13 5.45 11.72
C LEU A 81 4.14 3.92 11.73
N ARG A 82 3.05 3.30 12.20
CA ARG A 82 2.94 1.82 12.24
C ARG A 82 3.01 1.20 10.85
N PHE A 83 2.43 1.88 9.84
CA PHE A 83 2.52 1.43 8.46
C PHE A 83 3.97 1.48 7.95
N SER A 84 4.73 2.53 8.28
CA SER A 84 6.16 2.62 7.95
C SER A 84 7.00 1.57 8.67
N LEU A 85 6.75 1.35 9.96
CA LEU A 85 7.44 0.33 10.76
C LEU A 85 7.18 -1.09 10.23
N LEU A 86 5.98 -1.36 9.69
CA LEU A 86 5.70 -2.65 9.06
C LEU A 86 6.58 -2.87 7.83
N THR A 87 6.78 -1.85 6.98
CA THR A 87 7.67 -1.97 5.81
C THR A 87 9.14 -2.14 6.21
N GLU A 88 9.56 -1.51 7.29
CA GLU A 88 10.91 -1.68 7.87
C GLU A 88 11.10 -3.11 8.40
N ALA A 89 10.15 -3.61 9.19
CA ALA A 89 10.19 -4.98 9.71
C ALA A 89 10.20 -6.05 8.61
N MET A 90 9.54 -5.80 7.47
CA MET A 90 9.60 -6.70 6.32
C MET A 90 11.01 -6.72 5.69
N VAL A 91 11.66 -5.55 5.55
CA VAL A 91 13.04 -5.46 5.03
C VAL A 91 14.04 -6.11 5.99
N GLU A 92 13.89 -5.90 7.29
CA GLU A 92 14.76 -6.52 8.29
C GLU A 92 14.64 -8.04 8.29
N ALA A 93 13.39 -8.55 8.27
CA ALA A 93 13.13 -9.99 8.28
C ALA A 93 13.67 -10.71 7.03
N SER A 94 13.67 -10.05 5.88
CA SER A 94 14.24 -10.64 4.65
C SER A 94 15.78 -10.64 4.62
N ASN A 95 16.44 -9.84 5.45
CA ASN A 95 17.90 -9.85 5.59
C ASN A 95 18.39 -10.85 6.65
N ASP A 96 17.50 -11.38 7.49
CA ASP A 96 17.83 -12.28 8.58
C ASP A 96 17.49 -13.75 8.22
N THR A 97 18.52 -14.57 8.07
CA THR A 97 18.43 -15.99 7.69
C THR A 97 18.06 -16.93 8.86
N GLY A 98 17.67 -16.40 10.02
CA GLY A 98 17.31 -17.19 11.21
C GLY A 98 15.96 -17.91 11.07
N ALA A 99 15.93 -19.23 11.37
CA ALA A 99 14.74 -20.08 11.23
C ALA A 99 13.49 -19.61 12.00
N ASN A 100 13.65 -18.86 13.09
CA ASN A 100 12.52 -18.33 13.88
C ASN A 100 11.84 -17.09 13.27
N ASN A 101 12.47 -16.44 12.29
CA ASN A 101 11.97 -15.21 11.68
C ASN A 101 11.06 -15.47 10.49
N GLY A 102 11.08 -16.66 9.91
CA GLY A 102 10.29 -17.00 8.72
C GLY A 102 8.77 -16.84 8.93
N LEU A 103 8.24 -17.31 10.07
CA LEU A 103 6.81 -17.17 10.38
C LEU A 103 6.41 -15.70 10.51
N LYS A 104 7.20 -14.93 11.28
CA LYS A 104 6.92 -13.49 11.47
C LYS A 104 7.03 -12.70 10.18
N HIS A 105 7.94 -13.09 9.31
CA HIS A 105 8.07 -12.51 7.98
C HIS A 105 6.79 -12.73 7.15
N ILE A 106 6.28 -13.96 7.10
CA ILE A 106 5.02 -14.29 6.40
C ILE A 106 3.84 -13.50 6.99
N GLU A 107 3.72 -13.44 8.31
CA GLU A 107 2.67 -12.67 8.99
C GLU A 107 2.71 -11.19 8.57
N ASN A 108 3.89 -10.57 8.56
CA ASN A 108 4.08 -9.19 8.12
C ASN A 108 3.72 -8.99 6.64
N MET A 109 4.11 -9.93 5.76
CA MET A 109 3.77 -9.88 4.34
C MET A 109 2.25 -9.97 4.10
N VAL A 110 1.57 -10.89 4.77
CA VAL A 110 0.12 -11.08 4.64
C VAL A 110 -0.63 -9.85 5.21
N LEU A 111 -0.15 -9.30 6.32
CA LEU A 111 -0.69 -8.08 6.91
C LEU A 111 -0.51 -6.88 5.97
N PHE A 112 0.67 -6.72 5.40
CA PHE A 112 0.95 -5.66 4.42
C PHE A 112 0.05 -5.78 3.18
N GLN A 113 -0.13 -6.99 2.64
CA GLN A 113 -1.04 -7.25 1.52
C GLN A 113 -2.46 -6.80 1.86
N TYR A 114 -2.98 -7.16 3.04
CA TYR A 114 -4.31 -6.76 3.48
C TYR A 114 -4.46 -5.24 3.55
N LEU A 115 -3.49 -4.56 4.15
CA LEU A 115 -3.50 -3.10 4.28
C LEU A 115 -3.47 -2.41 2.91
N VAL A 116 -2.61 -2.86 1.99
CA VAL A 116 -2.54 -2.29 0.64
C VAL A 116 -3.84 -2.54 -0.14
N ARG A 117 -4.45 -3.73 -0.04
CA ARG A 117 -5.75 -4.00 -0.66
C ARG A 117 -6.86 -3.12 -0.09
N THR A 118 -6.82 -2.81 1.21
CA THR A 118 -7.76 -1.87 1.83
C THR A 118 -7.55 -0.45 1.31
N LEU A 119 -6.30 0.00 1.12
CA LEU A 119 -5.99 1.28 0.49
C LEU A 119 -6.49 1.33 -0.96
N GLU A 120 -6.28 0.26 -1.73
CA GLU A 120 -6.75 0.12 -3.11
C GLU A 120 -8.28 0.22 -3.20
N ALA A 121 -8.99 -0.47 -2.30
CA ALA A 121 -10.45 -0.46 -2.23
C ALA A 121 -11.04 0.91 -1.86
N ASP A 122 -10.33 1.73 -1.08
CA ASP A 122 -10.74 3.11 -0.79
C ASP A 122 -10.35 4.07 -1.94
N PHE A 123 -9.14 3.93 -2.49
CA PHE A 123 -8.59 4.91 -3.44
C PHE A 123 -9.16 4.79 -4.86
N VAL A 124 -9.31 3.58 -5.38
CA VAL A 124 -9.69 3.36 -6.79
C VAL A 124 -11.07 3.93 -7.12
N PRO A 125 -12.15 3.67 -6.33
CA PRO A 125 -13.46 4.28 -6.61
C PRO A 125 -13.43 5.81 -6.52
N ARG A 126 -12.66 6.36 -5.58
CA ARG A 126 -12.48 7.81 -5.44
C ARG A 126 -11.76 8.42 -6.64
N HIS A 127 -10.73 7.74 -7.15
CA HIS A 127 -10.00 8.17 -8.33
C HIS A 127 -10.90 8.20 -9.57
N ILE A 128 -11.75 7.19 -9.75
CA ILE A 128 -12.72 7.16 -10.86
C ILE A 128 -13.71 8.31 -10.71
N ALA A 129 -14.29 8.54 -9.53
CA ALA A 129 -15.20 9.64 -9.28
C ALA A 129 -14.55 11.02 -9.47
N TYR A 130 -13.28 11.18 -9.09
CA TYR A 130 -12.52 12.41 -9.31
C TYR A 130 -12.37 12.74 -10.80
N LYS A 131 -12.10 11.75 -11.66
CA LYS A 131 -11.99 11.97 -13.11
C LYS A 131 -13.25 12.54 -13.73
N GLU A 132 -14.40 12.23 -13.16
CA GLU A 132 -15.70 12.73 -13.65
C GLU A 132 -16.06 14.09 -13.03
N SER A 133 -15.76 14.31 -11.76
CA SER A 133 -16.23 15.47 -11.02
C SER A 133 -15.18 16.58 -10.86
N LEU A 134 -13.89 16.25 -10.97
CA LEU A 134 -12.75 17.11 -10.63
C LEU A 134 -12.81 17.63 -9.16
N ASP A 135 -13.56 16.96 -8.29
CA ASP A 135 -13.68 17.32 -6.87
C ASP A 135 -12.48 16.78 -6.08
N TRP A 136 -11.52 17.66 -5.81
CA TRP A 136 -10.32 17.36 -5.03
C TRP A 136 -10.62 16.82 -3.62
N VAL A 137 -11.74 17.21 -3.00
CA VAL A 137 -12.13 16.77 -1.66
C VAL A 137 -12.24 15.24 -1.60
N ILE A 138 -12.75 14.61 -2.65
CA ILE A 138 -12.90 13.16 -2.77
C ILE A 138 -11.55 12.44 -2.58
N ILE A 139 -10.50 12.95 -3.21
CA ILE A 139 -9.15 12.38 -3.16
C ILE A 139 -8.45 12.75 -1.86
N ARG A 140 -8.56 14.00 -1.41
CA ARG A 140 -7.97 14.49 -0.17
C ARG A 140 -8.40 13.66 1.03
N GLU A 141 -9.65 13.23 1.08
CA GLU A 141 -10.22 12.42 2.15
C GLU A 141 -9.95 10.91 2.00
N SER A 142 -9.24 10.47 0.97
CA SER A 142 -8.84 9.06 0.84
C SER A 142 -7.90 8.66 1.97
N VAL A 143 -7.99 7.39 2.38
CA VAL A 143 -7.10 6.83 3.42
C VAL A 143 -5.64 7.00 3.03
N LEU A 144 -5.32 6.78 1.75
CA LEU A 144 -3.96 6.94 1.22
C LEU A 144 -3.46 8.38 1.36
N SER A 145 -4.29 9.38 1.02
CA SER A 145 -3.94 10.79 1.14
C SER A 145 -3.67 11.18 2.60
N VAL A 146 -4.52 10.74 3.53
CA VAL A 146 -4.37 10.98 4.98
C VAL A 146 -3.10 10.31 5.52
N LEU A 147 -2.82 9.08 5.10
CA LEU A 147 -1.65 8.31 5.51
C LEU A 147 -0.35 9.01 5.09
N LEU A 148 -0.26 9.41 3.81
CA LEU A 148 0.94 10.07 3.25
C LEU A 148 1.08 11.53 3.67
N GLY A 149 -0.01 12.21 3.98
CA GLY A 149 -0.03 13.58 4.49
C GLY A 149 0.43 13.73 5.94
N SER A 150 0.57 12.63 6.66
CA SER A 150 0.96 12.63 8.07
C SER A 150 2.42 13.04 8.25
N ARG A 151 2.66 13.93 9.22
CA ARG A 151 4.03 14.34 9.61
C ARG A 151 4.84 13.23 10.29
N LYS A 152 4.18 12.17 10.74
CA LYS A 152 4.82 11.00 11.36
C LYS A 152 5.49 10.08 10.35
N LEU A 153 5.11 10.18 9.08
CA LEU A 153 5.70 9.39 8.01
C LEU A 153 7.00 10.04 7.52
N VAL A 154 8.11 9.35 7.67
CA VAL A 154 9.37 9.70 7.01
C VAL A 154 9.33 9.13 5.59
N PHE A 155 8.74 9.88 4.66
CA PHE A 155 8.39 9.39 3.33
C PHE A 155 9.59 8.82 2.56
N LYS A 156 10.77 9.46 2.64
CA LYS A 156 11.99 8.97 2.02
C LYS A 156 12.40 7.57 2.50
N MET A 157 12.30 7.32 3.82
CA MET A 157 12.61 6.02 4.40
C MET A 157 11.59 4.96 3.97
N PHE A 158 10.32 5.31 3.98
CA PHE A 158 9.24 4.45 3.48
C PHE A 158 9.48 4.03 2.01
N VAL A 159 9.84 4.97 1.13
CA VAL A 159 10.17 4.68 -0.28
C VAL A 159 11.38 3.75 -0.38
N LYS A 160 12.44 3.99 0.40
CA LYS A 160 13.62 3.11 0.42
C LYS A 160 13.27 1.68 0.83
N ASN A 161 12.47 1.51 1.88
CA ASN A 161 12.04 0.18 2.34
C ASN A 161 11.24 -0.53 1.24
N CYS A 162 10.29 0.16 0.60
CA CYS A 162 9.52 -0.40 -0.50
C CYS A 162 10.41 -0.81 -1.69
N ILE A 163 11.40 0.00 -2.05
CA ILE A 163 12.36 -0.31 -3.11
C ILE A 163 13.22 -1.51 -2.73
N SER A 164 13.68 -1.59 -1.47
CA SER A 164 14.46 -2.73 -0.98
C SER A 164 13.69 -4.04 -1.10
N LEU A 165 12.40 -4.04 -0.74
CA LEU A 165 11.53 -5.22 -0.92
C LEU A 165 11.41 -5.66 -2.38
N LEU A 166 11.33 -4.71 -3.32
CA LEU A 166 11.28 -5.04 -4.76
C LEU A 166 12.55 -5.71 -5.28
N ASN A 167 13.70 -5.46 -4.64
CA ASN A 167 15.00 -5.98 -5.11
C ASN A 167 15.36 -7.33 -4.57
N GLN A 168 14.96 -7.62 -3.34
CA GLN A 168 15.31 -8.89 -2.70
C GLN A 168 14.80 -10.06 -3.52
N HIS A 169 13.57 -9.99 -3.98
CA HIS A 169 12.99 -11.02 -4.82
C HIS A 169 13.70 -11.23 -6.17
N GLN A 170 14.25 -10.18 -6.73
CA GLN A 170 14.94 -10.31 -8.03
C GLN A 170 16.24 -11.09 -7.90
N ARG A 171 16.93 -11.00 -6.76
CA ARG A 171 18.15 -11.79 -6.48
C ARG A 171 17.83 -13.27 -6.29
N GLU A 172 16.74 -13.58 -5.58
CA GLU A 172 16.31 -14.96 -5.31
C GLU A 172 15.90 -15.68 -6.60
N VAL A 173 15.23 -15.01 -7.53
CA VAL A 173 14.87 -15.58 -8.85
C VAL A 173 16.11 -15.86 -9.71
N GLU A 174 17.17 -15.04 -9.62
CA GLU A 174 18.42 -15.25 -10.36
C GLU A 174 19.26 -16.40 -9.76
N ASP A 175 19.25 -16.56 -8.43
CA ASP A 175 19.95 -17.63 -7.73
C ASP A 175 19.27 -19.00 -7.88
N ASP A 176 17.94 -19.07 -7.91
CA ASP A 176 17.17 -20.30 -8.13
C ASP A 176 17.34 -20.89 -9.54
N ILE A 177 17.63 -20.05 -10.53
CA ILE A 177 17.93 -20.52 -11.91
C ILE A 177 19.31 -21.21 -11.96
N SER A 178 20.22 -20.91 -11.05
CA SER A 178 21.60 -21.43 -11.03
C SER A 178 21.81 -22.67 -10.14
N SER A 179 20.88 -23.01 -9.23
CA SER A 179 21.05 -24.09 -8.24
C SER A 179 19.89 -25.09 -8.22
N LYS A 180 19.76 -25.89 -9.29
CA LYS A 180 18.86 -27.06 -9.27
C LYS A 180 19.59 -28.28 -8.71
N SER A 181 19.55 -28.45 -7.37
CA SER A 181 19.64 -29.78 -6.73
C SER A 181 19.11 -29.66 -5.28
N ALA A 182 17.84 -29.91 -5.05
CA ALA A 182 17.28 -29.95 -3.71
C ALA A 182 16.36 -31.13 -3.51
N SER A 183 16.53 -31.77 -2.37
CA SER A 183 15.82 -32.94 -1.85
C SER A 183 14.33 -32.70 -1.58
N ASP A 184 13.52 -33.71 -1.88
CA ASP A 184 12.04 -33.69 -2.04
C ASP A 184 11.16 -33.40 -0.80
N LEU A 185 11.68 -33.10 0.37
CA LEU A 185 10.84 -32.99 1.58
C LEU A 185 10.51 -31.56 2.04
N ASP A 186 11.17 -30.54 1.53
CA ASP A 186 11.00 -29.15 1.96
C ASP A 186 10.27 -28.27 0.92
N SER A 187 9.89 -28.87 -0.21
CA SER A 187 9.40 -28.12 -1.38
C SER A 187 8.01 -27.46 -1.18
N SER A 188 7.17 -27.97 -0.30
CA SER A 188 5.81 -27.43 -0.11
C SER A 188 5.79 -26.14 0.72
N LEU A 189 6.62 -26.05 1.75
CA LEU A 189 6.74 -24.83 2.60
C LEU A 189 7.48 -23.72 1.85
N THR A 190 8.55 -24.06 1.13
CA THR A 190 9.30 -23.11 0.31
C THR A 190 8.45 -22.55 -0.83
N PHE A 191 7.63 -23.37 -1.49
CA PHE A 191 6.70 -22.91 -2.52
C PHE A 191 5.65 -21.95 -1.97
N SER A 192 5.09 -22.24 -0.79
CA SER A 192 4.11 -21.36 -0.15
C SER A 192 4.72 -20.02 0.26
N LEU A 193 5.96 -20.03 0.76
CA LEU A 193 6.69 -18.81 1.10
C LEU A 193 6.90 -17.91 -0.13
N LEU A 194 7.40 -18.48 -1.23
CA LEU A 194 7.61 -17.78 -2.49
C LEU A 194 6.31 -17.14 -3.04
N GLU A 195 5.17 -17.81 -2.86
CA GLU A 195 3.88 -17.25 -3.29
C GLU A 195 3.48 -16.04 -2.42
N PHE A 196 3.69 -16.09 -1.09
CA PHE A 196 3.43 -14.93 -0.22
C PHE A 196 4.36 -13.76 -0.53
N GLU A 197 5.63 -14.02 -0.81
CA GLU A 197 6.60 -13.00 -1.23
C GLU A 197 6.17 -12.36 -2.55
N ARG A 198 5.81 -13.17 -3.54
CA ARG A 198 5.31 -12.69 -4.82
C ARG A 198 4.09 -11.78 -4.68
N GLU A 199 3.10 -12.18 -3.88
CA GLU A 199 1.90 -11.37 -3.62
C GLU A 199 2.21 -10.10 -2.83
N ALA A 200 3.18 -10.14 -1.90
CA ALA A 200 3.66 -8.95 -1.20
C ALA A 200 4.29 -7.94 -2.17
N LEU A 201 5.10 -8.41 -3.12
CA LEU A 201 5.69 -7.57 -4.16
C LEU A 201 4.66 -6.96 -5.09
N ILE A 202 3.65 -7.72 -5.50
CA ILE A 202 2.50 -7.20 -6.25
C ILE A 202 1.84 -6.07 -5.46
N SER A 203 1.72 -6.23 -4.14
CA SER A 203 1.16 -5.21 -3.26
C SER A 203 2.03 -3.97 -3.16
N VAL A 204 3.37 -4.11 -3.09
CA VAL A 204 4.30 -2.95 -3.15
C VAL A 204 4.14 -2.21 -4.48
N LYS A 205 4.06 -2.93 -5.61
CA LYS A 205 3.86 -2.34 -6.93
C LYS A 205 2.55 -1.55 -7.00
N LYS A 206 1.44 -2.14 -6.52
CA LYS A 206 0.14 -1.47 -6.45
C LYS A 206 0.19 -0.21 -5.59
N LEU A 207 0.86 -0.28 -4.45
CA LEU A 207 1.03 0.86 -3.57
C LEU A 207 1.77 2.01 -4.27
N PHE A 208 2.88 1.73 -4.96
CA PHE A 208 3.59 2.74 -5.73
C PHE A 208 2.73 3.38 -6.83
N ILE A 209 1.96 2.58 -7.56
CA ILE A 209 1.05 3.09 -8.59
C ILE A 209 0.02 4.05 -7.97
N MET A 210 -0.59 3.68 -6.84
CA MET A 210 -1.55 4.55 -6.15
C MET A 210 -0.89 5.84 -5.65
N VAL A 211 0.32 5.76 -5.11
CA VAL A 211 1.10 6.91 -4.62
C VAL A 211 1.44 7.88 -5.75
N ILE A 212 1.87 7.37 -6.90
CA ILE A 212 2.17 8.18 -8.08
C ILE A 212 0.90 8.82 -8.62
N ASN A 213 -0.19 8.07 -8.74
CA ASN A 213 -1.48 8.61 -9.19
C ASN A 213 -1.98 9.72 -8.27
N LEU A 214 -1.85 9.55 -6.95
CA LEU A 214 -2.23 10.57 -5.97
C LEU A 214 -1.42 11.86 -6.16
N ASP A 215 -0.10 11.76 -6.40
CA ASP A 215 0.76 12.93 -6.64
C ASP A 215 0.41 13.65 -7.95
N LEU A 216 0.14 12.89 -9.02
CA LEU A 216 -0.28 13.45 -10.31
C LEU A 216 -1.63 14.17 -10.21
N ILE A 217 -2.62 13.55 -9.56
CA ILE A 217 -3.93 14.16 -9.30
C ILE A 217 -3.77 15.45 -8.50
N ARG A 218 -2.94 15.43 -7.46
CA ARG A 218 -2.67 16.62 -6.66
C ARG A 218 -2.05 17.74 -7.47
N LYS A 219 -1.04 17.44 -8.29
CA LYS A 219 -0.39 18.43 -9.16
C LYS A 219 -1.38 19.03 -10.18
N GLU A 220 -2.29 18.23 -10.68
CA GLU A 220 -3.37 18.70 -11.54
C GLU A 220 -4.35 19.61 -10.78
N ALA A 221 -4.80 19.17 -9.61
CA ALA A 221 -5.66 19.97 -8.74
C ALA A 221 -5.00 21.29 -8.29
N ASP A 222 -3.67 21.28 -8.02
CA ASP A 222 -2.87 22.48 -7.72
C ASP A 222 -2.91 23.47 -8.89
N LYS A 223 -2.73 22.99 -10.15
CA LYS A 223 -2.80 23.83 -11.35
C LYS A 223 -4.18 24.46 -11.56
N LEU A 224 -5.23 23.74 -11.17
CA LEU A 224 -6.62 24.20 -11.25
C LEU A 224 -7.02 25.09 -10.06
N GLY A 225 -6.14 25.28 -9.07
CA GLY A 225 -6.42 26.07 -7.86
C GLY A 225 -7.41 25.41 -6.90
N LEU A 226 -7.60 24.10 -6.98
CA LEU A 226 -8.55 23.33 -6.17
C LEU A 226 -7.96 22.92 -4.81
N THR A 227 -6.64 23.00 -4.64
CA THR A 227 -5.95 22.63 -3.41
C THR A 227 -5.73 23.83 -2.49
N SER A 228 -5.54 23.53 -1.20
CA SER A 228 -5.18 24.54 -0.20
C SER A 228 -3.87 24.18 0.51
N ARG A 229 -3.25 25.17 1.16
CA ARG A 229 -2.04 24.93 1.99
C ARG A 229 -2.29 23.97 3.16
N ALA A 230 -3.55 23.74 3.52
CA ALA A 230 -3.97 22.85 4.59
C ALA A 230 -4.09 21.38 4.15
N ASP A 231 -4.04 21.08 2.86
CA ASP A 231 -4.31 19.74 2.32
C ASP A 231 -3.18 18.72 2.57
N GLY A 232 -2.20 19.02 3.39
CA GLY A 232 -1.33 18.07 4.07
C GLY A 232 -0.22 17.43 3.23
N LEU A 233 -0.45 17.11 1.98
CA LEU A 233 0.51 16.48 1.06
C LEU A 233 1.53 17.52 0.55
N ARG A 234 2.59 17.74 1.32
CA ARG A 234 3.66 18.70 0.96
C ARG A 234 4.93 18.00 0.45
N ASN A 235 5.02 16.69 0.61
CA ASN A 235 6.18 15.95 0.17
C ASN A 235 6.19 15.89 -1.36
N PRO A 236 7.31 16.19 -2.01
CA PRO A 236 7.49 15.95 -3.43
C PRO A 236 7.63 14.45 -3.68
N ILE A 237 6.48 13.75 -3.71
CA ILE A 237 6.41 12.28 -3.72
C ILE A 237 7.17 11.70 -4.89
N LEU A 238 6.87 12.18 -6.09
CA LEU A 238 7.46 11.67 -7.32
C LEU A 238 8.97 11.96 -7.36
N GLU A 239 9.37 13.16 -6.93
CA GLU A 239 10.77 13.57 -6.89
C GLU A 239 11.61 12.70 -5.94
N VAL A 240 11.06 12.34 -4.77
CA VAL A 240 11.73 11.45 -3.82
C VAL A 240 11.86 10.03 -4.40
N ILE A 241 10.81 9.53 -5.06
CA ILE A 241 10.85 8.21 -5.72
C ILE A 241 11.92 8.22 -6.83
N LEU A 242 11.94 9.25 -7.66
CA LEU A 242 12.90 9.38 -8.76
C LEU A 242 14.33 9.53 -8.24
N GLU A 243 14.54 10.33 -7.17
CA GLU A 243 15.83 10.48 -6.53
C GLU A 243 16.38 9.12 -6.07
N GLU A 244 15.59 8.36 -5.34
CA GLU A 244 15.99 7.03 -4.84
C GLU A 244 16.26 6.03 -5.98
N LEU A 245 15.48 6.08 -7.05
CA LEU A 245 15.70 5.22 -8.23
C LEU A 245 16.94 5.63 -9.04
N THR A 246 17.23 6.93 -9.13
CA THR A 246 18.38 7.44 -9.90
C THR A 246 19.70 7.09 -9.24
N TYR A 247 19.77 7.16 -7.91
CA TYR A 247 20.97 6.77 -7.16
C TYR A 247 21.20 5.25 -7.11
N ASN A 248 20.17 4.47 -7.40
CA ASN A 248 20.20 3.01 -7.38
C ASN A 248 19.72 2.45 -8.71
N THR A 249 20.56 2.49 -9.73
CA THR A 249 20.23 2.04 -11.11
C THR A 249 19.78 0.57 -11.19
N ILE A 250 20.18 -0.27 -10.22
CA ILE A 250 19.72 -1.64 -10.05
C ILE A 250 18.18 -1.69 -9.89
N TYR A 251 17.58 -0.64 -9.34
CA TYR A 251 16.14 -0.54 -9.05
C TYR A 251 15.32 0.03 -10.20
N LEU A 252 16.00 0.71 -11.13
CA LEU A 252 15.32 1.37 -12.24
C LEU A 252 14.66 0.36 -13.17
N SER A 253 15.33 -0.74 -13.49
CA SER A 253 14.81 -1.76 -14.42
C SER A 253 13.53 -2.43 -13.92
N PRO A 254 13.43 -2.95 -12.67
CA PRO A 254 12.19 -3.49 -12.13
C PRO A 254 11.07 -2.46 -12.03
N PHE A 255 11.40 -1.23 -11.66
CA PHE A 255 10.41 -0.15 -11.58
C PHE A 255 9.87 0.23 -12.96
N LEU A 256 10.72 0.34 -13.97
CA LEU A 256 10.32 0.60 -15.35
C LEU A 256 9.48 -0.54 -15.92
N LEU A 257 9.81 -1.80 -15.62
CA LEU A 257 9.01 -2.94 -16.04
C LEU A 257 7.59 -2.91 -15.43
N VAL A 258 7.48 -2.48 -14.18
CA VAL A 258 6.22 -2.31 -13.47
C VAL A 258 5.40 -1.17 -14.05
N THR A 259 6.05 -0.03 -14.31
CA THR A 259 5.39 1.15 -14.86
C THR A 259 5.08 0.98 -16.35
N ALA A 260 5.94 0.33 -17.15
CA ALA A 260 5.72 0.10 -18.57
C ALA A 260 4.48 -0.76 -18.85
N ASN A 261 4.27 -1.81 -18.09
CA ASN A 261 3.06 -2.64 -18.20
C ASN A 261 1.77 -1.87 -17.82
N HIS A 262 1.89 -0.79 -17.03
CA HIS A 262 0.77 0.10 -16.68
C HIS A 262 0.68 1.33 -17.60
N CYS A 263 1.80 1.77 -18.18
CA CYS A 263 1.86 2.90 -19.13
C CYS A 263 1.10 2.64 -20.43
N ILE A 264 0.92 1.38 -20.83
CA ILE A 264 0.04 1.01 -21.95
C ILE A 264 -1.43 1.34 -21.62
N LEU A 265 -1.81 1.35 -20.35
CA LEU A 265 -3.14 1.72 -19.87
C LEU A 265 -3.32 3.23 -19.57
N LEU A 266 -2.22 3.97 -19.47
CA LEU A 266 -2.23 5.39 -19.12
C LEU A 266 -1.53 6.20 -20.24
N ALA A 267 -2.23 6.39 -21.34
CA ALA A 267 -1.79 7.24 -22.48
C ALA A 267 -1.47 8.71 -22.12
N SER A 268 -1.48 9.05 -20.83
CA SER A 268 -1.09 10.37 -20.28
C SER A 268 0.36 10.43 -19.76
N TYR A 269 1.16 9.37 -19.93
CA TYR A 269 2.55 9.31 -19.48
C TYR A 269 3.60 9.86 -20.47
N SER A 270 3.20 10.52 -21.52
CA SER A 270 4.12 11.25 -22.41
C SER A 270 5.10 12.14 -21.63
N PHE A 271 4.64 12.74 -20.56
CA PHE A 271 5.45 13.62 -19.71
C PHE A 271 6.52 12.89 -18.86
N PHE A 272 6.30 11.64 -18.50
CA PHE A 272 7.25 10.86 -17.71
C PHE A 272 8.44 10.37 -18.55
N MET A 273 8.16 10.02 -19.81
CA MET A 273 9.21 9.61 -20.75
C MET A 273 10.09 10.80 -21.17
N ASP A 274 9.52 12.01 -21.26
CA ASP A 274 10.28 13.23 -21.59
C ASP A 274 11.30 13.61 -20.50
N ILE A 275 10.99 13.35 -19.24
CA ILE A 275 11.94 13.59 -18.11
C ILE A 275 13.06 12.54 -18.08
N LEU A 276 12.77 11.28 -18.40
CA LEU A 276 13.77 10.19 -18.41
C LEU A 276 14.68 10.21 -19.63
N ILE A 277 14.27 10.85 -20.75
CA ILE A 277 15.08 10.98 -21.95
C ILE A 277 16.02 12.22 -21.90
N LEU A 278 15.69 13.20 -21.03
CA LEU A 278 16.45 14.43 -20.86
C LEU A 278 17.46 14.38 -19.70
N SER A 279 17.52 13.29 -18.94
CA SER A 279 18.54 12.99 -17.93
C SER A 279 19.52 11.90 -18.40
#